data_5cf270a0df56d5202c6266b3c9a9a007
#
_entry.id   5cf270a0df56d5202c6266b3c9a9a007
#
_cell.length_a   1.000
_cell.length_b   1.000
_cell.length_c   1.000
_cell.angle_alpha   90.00
_cell.angle_beta   90.00
_cell.angle_gamma   90.00
#
_symmetry.space_group_name_H-M   'P 1'
#
loop_
_entity.id
_entity.type
_entity.pdbx_description
1 polymer ?
#
loop_
_entity_poly.entity_id
_entity_poly.type
_entity_poly.pdbx_seq_one_letter_code
_entity_poly.pdbx_strand_id
1 'polypeptide(L)'
;MTCALVSNPVTKTEAGVSVGGIAKAWNRIEHHKALLAAYEKQITETKKLGLDNVICFSGNRDGMDNEQGMKNCAEGLKKLMPIAEKHGVTVTMELLNSKVNHKDYMCDRTAWGAELCEMIGSDRFKLLYDIYHMQIMEGDVIATINKYQSQISHYHTGGVPGRNEIDDTQELNYPAIMKAIQKTGYKGYVAQEFIPKREDKLASLKQGVEICTV
;
A
#
# COMPACT_ATOMS: atom_id res chain seq x y z
N MET A 1 0.62 8.89 -19.30
CA MET A 1 0.28 8.44 -17.92
C MET A 1 0.18 6.93 -17.95
N THR A 2 0.87 6.23 -17.06
CA THR A 2 0.88 4.75 -17.00
C THR A 2 0.11 4.31 -15.76
N CYS A 3 -0.79 3.33 -15.89
CA CYS A 3 -1.42 2.69 -14.73
C CYS A 3 -0.37 1.79 -14.06
N ALA A 4 -0.07 2.04 -12.81
CA ALA A 4 0.99 1.34 -12.07
C ALA A 4 0.46 0.32 -11.04
N LEU A 5 -0.80 0.46 -10.66
CA LEU A 5 -1.43 -0.30 -9.59
C LEU A 5 -2.92 -0.47 -9.87
N VAL A 6 -3.44 -1.66 -9.61
CA VAL A 6 -4.87 -1.96 -9.68
C VAL A 6 -5.46 -1.91 -8.27
N SER A 7 -6.63 -1.31 -8.14
CA SER A 7 -7.33 -1.19 -6.85
C SER A 7 -7.72 -2.55 -6.28
N ASN A 8 -7.94 -2.58 -4.97
CA ASN A 8 -8.43 -3.75 -4.23
C ASN A 8 -9.83 -4.16 -4.72
N PRO A 9 -10.11 -5.46 -4.86
CA PRO A 9 -11.46 -5.90 -5.12
C PRO A 9 -12.31 -5.77 -3.84
N VAL A 10 -13.50 -5.21 -4.00
CA VAL A 10 -14.52 -5.19 -2.94
C VAL A 10 -15.58 -6.24 -3.28
N THR A 11 -15.92 -7.07 -2.31
CA THR A 11 -16.86 -8.18 -2.46
C THR A 11 -17.74 -8.32 -1.22
N LYS A 12 -18.61 -9.33 -1.20
CA LYS A 12 -19.44 -9.65 -0.03
C LYS A 12 -19.19 -11.07 0.44
N THR A 13 -19.19 -11.27 1.76
CA THR A 13 -19.22 -12.59 2.36
C THR A 13 -20.60 -13.25 2.15
N GLU A 14 -20.73 -14.55 2.44
CA GLU A 14 -22.01 -15.26 2.41
C GLU A 14 -23.06 -14.63 3.35
N ALA A 15 -22.61 -14.02 4.45
CA ALA A 15 -23.45 -13.25 5.38
C ALA A 15 -23.79 -11.84 4.88
N GLY A 16 -23.39 -11.46 3.64
CA GLY A 16 -23.68 -10.16 3.05
C GLY A 16 -22.78 -9.00 3.52
N VAL A 17 -21.74 -9.27 4.31
CA VAL A 17 -20.80 -8.24 4.79
C VAL A 17 -19.89 -7.83 3.65
N SER A 18 -19.79 -6.50 3.38
CA SER A 18 -18.85 -5.96 2.40
C SER A 18 -17.43 -6.01 2.95
N VAL A 19 -16.51 -6.62 2.19
CA VAL A 19 -15.10 -6.84 2.56
C VAL A 19 -14.16 -6.51 1.41
N GLY A 20 -12.87 -6.35 1.72
CA GLY A 20 -11.82 -5.98 0.76
C GLY A 20 -11.44 -4.52 0.81
N GLY A 21 -12.23 -3.65 1.46
CA GLY A 21 -11.87 -2.27 1.74
C GLY A 21 -10.97 -2.12 2.97
N ILE A 22 -10.57 -0.88 3.27
CA ILE A 22 -9.60 -0.54 4.32
C ILE A 22 -9.97 -1.15 5.68
N ALA A 23 -11.24 -1.03 6.09
CA ALA A 23 -11.66 -1.42 7.44
C ALA A 23 -11.90 -2.92 7.62
N LYS A 24 -12.34 -3.63 6.58
CA LYS A 24 -12.73 -5.06 6.65
C LYS A 24 -11.98 -5.85 5.60
N ALA A 25 -10.86 -6.43 5.99
CA ALA A 25 -9.98 -7.12 5.06
C ALA A 25 -9.32 -8.36 5.67
N TRP A 26 -8.01 -8.55 5.46
CA TRP A 26 -7.32 -9.83 5.67
C TRP A 26 -7.08 -10.22 7.13
N ASN A 27 -7.19 -9.30 8.09
CA ASN A 27 -7.03 -9.63 9.51
C ASN A 27 -8.22 -10.42 10.12
N ARG A 28 -9.26 -10.69 9.35
CA ARG A 28 -10.45 -11.45 9.78
C ARG A 28 -10.60 -12.73 8.97
N ILE A 29 -10.51 -13.88 9.64
CA ILE A 29 -10.55 -15.20 8.99
C ILE A 29 -11.89 -15.42 8.26
N GLU A 30 -12.98 -14.93 8.82
CA GLU A 30 -14.32 -15.01 8.22
C GLU A 30 -14.46 -14.27 6.89
N HIS A 31 -13.51 -13.36 6.57
CA HIS A 31 -13.47 -12.67 5.29
C HIS A 31 -12.71 -13.47 4.21
N HIS A 32 -11.82 -14.39 4.60
CA HIS A 32 -10.84 -14.99 3.69
C HIS A 32 -11.48 -15.69 2.49
N LYS A 33 -12.58 -16.44 2.67
CA LYS A 33 -13.23 -17.15 1.57
C LYS A 33 -13.67 -16.20 0.46
N ALA A 34 -14.31 -15.10 0.83
CA ALA A 34 -14.77 -14.09 -0.13
C ALA A 34 -13.60 -13.32 -0.76
N LEU A 35 -12.60 -12.95 0.05
CA LEU A 35 -11.42 -12.26 -0.42
C LEU A 35 -10.60 -13.10 -1.39
N LEU A 36 -10.35 -14.38 -1.09
CA LEU A 36 -9.61 -15.27 -1.98
C LEU A 36 -10.24 -15.35 -3.37
N ALA A 37 -11.55 -15.57 -3.45
CA ALA A 37 -12.26 -15.64 -4.73
C ALA A 37 -12.18 -14.30 -5.51
N ALA A 38 -12.32 -13.18 -4.80
CA ALA A 38 -12.26 -11.85 -5.43
C ALA A 38 -10.85 -11.50 -5.93
N TYR A 39 -9.81 -11.79 -5.12
CA TYR A 39 -8.41 -11.52 -5.50
C TYR A 39 -7.90 -12.46 -6.60
N GLU A 40 -8.32 -13.73 -6.65
CA GLU A 40 -8.02 -14.63 -7.75
C GLU A 40 -8.49 -14.05 -9.09
N LYS A 41 -9.74 -13.57 -9.15
CA LYS A 41 -10.28 -12.88 -10.32
C LYS A 41 -9.49 -11.61 -10.63
N GLN A 42 -9.25 -10.76 -9.62
CA GLN A 42 -8.54 -9.49 -9.79
C GLN A 42 -7.12 -9.70 -10.31
N ILE A 43 -6.35 -10.65 -9.76
CA ILE A 43 -4.99 -10.99 -10.20
C ILE A 43 -4.99 -11.45 -11.66
N THR A 44 -5.95 -12.30 -12.02
CA THR A 44 -6.09 -12.80 -13.40
C THR A 44 -6.37 -11.66 -14.38
N GLU A 45 -7.27 -10.75 -14.06
CA GLU A 45 -7.58 -9.58 -14.88
C GLU A 45 -6.41 -8.58 -14.94
N THR A 46 -5.74 -8.34 -13.81
CA THR A 46 -4.54 -7.50 -13.74
C THR A 46 -3.48 -7.97 -14.71
N LYS A 47 -3.21 -9.28 -14.75
CA LYS A 47 -2.25 -9.86 -15.69
C LYS A 47 -2.67 -9.71 -17.16
N LYS A 48 -3.95 -9.91 -17.47
CA LYS A 48 -4.46 -9.69 -18.85
C LYS A 48 -4.28 -8.26 -19.32
N LEU A 49 -4.36 -7.29 -18.42
CA LEU A 49 -4.13 -5.87 -18.69
C LEU A 49 -2.64 -5.49 -18.79
N GLY A 50 -1.72 -6.43 -18.61
CA GLY A 50 -0.29 -6.18 -18.59
C GLY A 50 0.21 -5.39 -17.38
N LEU A 51 -0.53 -5.45 -16.27
CA LEU A 51 -0.20 -4.77 -15.01
C LEU A 51 0.35 -5.78 -14.00
N ASP A 52 1.13 -5.31 -13.03
CA ASP A 52 1.90 -6.18 -12.16
C ASP A 52 1.56 -6.05 -10.67
N ASN A 53 0.74 -5.08 -10.26
CA ASN A 53 0.43 -4.84 -8.86
C ASN A 53 -1.07 -4.74 -8.59
N VAL A 54 -1.52 -5.36 -7.48
CA VAL A 54 -2.87 -5.25 -6.92
C VAL A 54 -2.77 -4.85 -5.47
N ILE A 55 -3.47 -3.77 -5.08
CA ILE A 55 -3.47 -3.29 -3.70
C ILE A 55 -4.31 -4.17 -2.78
N CYS A 56 -3.91 -4.30 -1.52
CA CYS A 56 -4.71 -4.90 -0.46
C CYS A 56 -4.58 -4.13 0.86
N PHE A 57 -5.45 -4.42 1.81
CA PHE A 57 -5.49 -3.80 3.14
C PHE A 57 -5.51 -4.86 4.24
N SER A 58 -4.96 -4.53 5.41
CA SER A 58 -5.00 -5.43 6.57
C SER A 58 -6.38 -5.52 7.20
N GLY A 59 -7.10 -4.42 7.26
CA GLY A 59 -8.32 -4.25 8.06
C GLY A 59 -8.06 -3.46 9.35
N ASN A 60 -9.14 -3.04 9.99
CA ASN A 60 -9.11 -2.41 11.32
C ASN A 60 -8.92 -3.46 12.42
N ARG A 61 -8.33 -3.05 13.53
CA ARG A 61 -8.15 -3.91 14.70
C ARG A 61 -9.47 -4.37 15.30
N ASP A 62 -10.42 -3.46 15.50
CA ASP A 62 -11.70 -3.74 16.18
C ASP A 62 -11.48 -4.60 17.44
N GLY A 63 -10.54 -4.18 18.29
CA GLY A 63 -10.16 -4.86 19.53
C GLY A 63 -9.22 -6.08 19.37
N MET A 64 -8.85 -6.48 18.16
CA MET A 64 -7.87 -7.55 17.92
C MET A 64 -6.46 -7.03 18.19
N ASP A 65 -5.62 -7.83 18.83
CA ASP A 65 -4.21 -7.48 18.99
C ASP A 65 -3.43 -7.64 17.68
N ASN A 66 -2.28 -6.97 17.63
CA ASN A 66 -1.46 -6.89 16.41
C ASN A 66 -0.90 -8.25 15.98
N GLU A 67 -0.54 -9.13 16.92
CA GLU A 67 0.05 -10.44 16.63
C GLU A 67 -1.01 -11.38 16.04
N GLN A 68 -2.20 -11.42 16.64
CA GLN A 68 -3.30 -12.22 16.12
C GLN A 68 -3.74 -11.75 14.73
N GLY A 69 -3.83 -10.43 14.54
CA GLY A 69 -4.17 -9.86 13.24
C GLY A 69 -3.13 -10.18 12.15
N MET A 70 -1.86 -10.15 12.50
CA MET A 70 -0.76 -10.54 11.60
C MET A 70 -0.87 -12.02 11.20
N LYS A 71 -1.09 -12.91 12.18
CA LYS A 71 -1.29 -14.36 11.92
C LYS A 71 -2.47 -14.61 10.98
N ASN A 72 -3.58 -13.92 11.23
CA ASN A 72 -4.76 -14.02 10.37
C ASN A 72 -4.46 -13.52 8.93
N CYS A 73 -3.83 -12.35 8.80
CA CYS A 73 -3.42 -11.84 7.48
C CYS A 73 -2.52 -12.85 6.75
N ALA A 74 -1.50 -13.38 7.44
CA ALA A 74 -0.57 -14.34 6.86
C ALA A 74 -1.29 -15.63 6.43
N GLU A 75 -2.23 -16.15 7.22
CA GLU A 75 -2.99 -17.35 6.88
C GLU A 75 -3.79 -17.19 5.58
N GLY A 76 -4.49 -16.06 5.42
CA GLY A 76 -5.28 -15.79 4.22
C GLY A 76 -4.41 -15.53 3.01
N LEU A 77 -3.40 -14.65 3.16
CA LEU A 77 -2.53 -14.24 2.06
C LEU A 77 -1.64 -15.36 1.55
N LYS A 78 -1.14 -16.27 2.41
CA LYS A 78 -0.41 -17.46 1.96
C LYS A 78 -1.22 -18.32 1.00
N LYS A 79 -2.54 -18.44 1.20
CA LYS A 79 -3.43 -19.19 0.30
C LYS A 79 -3.57 -18.52 -1.07
N LEU A 80 -3.36 -17.19 -1.13
CA LEU A 80 -3.42 -16.41 -2.37
C LEU A 80 -2.10 -16.45 -3.17
N MET A 81 -0.96 -16.65 -2.51
CA MET A 81 0.36 -16.55 -3.15
C MET A 81 0.57 -17.49 -4.34
N PRO A 82 0.14 -18.75 -4.34
CA PRO A 82 0.29 -19.62 -5.52
C PRO A 82 -0.35 -19.02 -6.79
N ILE A 83 -1.45 -18.28 -6.64
CA ILE A 83 -2.13 -17.61 -7.76
C ILE A 83 -1.33 -16.40 -8.20
N ALA A 84 -0.89 -15.58 -7.26
CA ALA A 84 -0.06 -14.40 -7.52
C ALA A 84 1.25 -14.77 -8.22
N GLU A 85 1.93 -15.81 -7.76
CA GLU A 85 3.15 -16.36 -8.33
C GLU A 85 2.94 -16.89 -9.75
N LYS A 86 1.89 -17.69 -9.98
CA LYS A 86 1.53 -18.22 -11.30
C LYS A 86 1.34 -17.11 -12.33
N HIS A 87 0.71 -16.01 -11.93
CA HIS A 87 0.43 -14.89 -12.84
C HIS A 87 1.55 -13.84 -12.85
N GLY A 88 2.54 -13.91 -11.97
CA GLY A 88 3.58 -12.91 -11.83
C GLY A 88 3.08 -11.54 -11.35
N VAL A 89 1.95 -11.51 -10.63
CA VAL A 89 1.33 -10.30 -10.07
C VAL A 89 1.69 -10.17 -8.60
N THR A 90 2.05 -8.98 -8.16
CA THR A 90 2.37 -8.68 -6.76
C THR A 90 1.13 -8.14 -6.04
N VAL A 91 0.78 -8.75 -4.92
CA VAL A 91 -0.21 -8.23 -3.98
C VAL A 91 0.51 -7.29 -3.03
N THR A 92 0.13 -6.02 -3.02
CA THR A 92 0.83 -5.00 -2.26
C THR A 92 -0.07 -4.41 -1.16
N MET A 93 0.33 -4.59 0.10
CA MET A 93 -0.42 -4.09 1.25
C MET A 93 -0.05 -2.65 1.55
N GLU A 94 -1.04 -1.77 1.57
CA GLU A 94 -0.82 -0.37 1.86
C GLU A 94 -0.63 -0.11 3.36
N LEU A 95 0.41 0.65 3.66
CA LEU A 95 0.69 1.22 4.97
C LEU A 95 -0.10 2.52 5.14
N LEU A 96 -1.03 2.55 6.09
CA LEU A 96 -1.88 3.72 6.34
C LEU A 96 -1.68 4.28 7.74
N ASN A 97 -1.89 5.58 7.93
CA ASN A 97 -1.81 6.16 9.26
C ASN A 97 -3.11 5.95 10.07
N SER A 98 -2.96 5.42 11.28
CA SER A 98 -4.05 5.30 12.24
C SER A 98 -4.23 6.53 13.14
N LYS A 99 -3.27 7.46 13.14
CA LYS A 99 -3.29 8.68 13.95
C LYS A 99 -4.34 9.69 13.49
N VAL A 100 -4.51 9.85 12.18
CA VAL A 100 -5.30 10.95 11.61
C VAL A 100 -6.42 10.44 10.69
N ASN A 101 -6.07 9.65 9.65
CA ASN A 101 -6.99 9.37 8.53
C ASN A 101 -7.76 8.06 8.69
N HIS A 102 -7.11 7.00 9.18
CA HIS A 102 -7.66 5.64 9.20
C HIS A 102 -7.58 5.04 10.60
N LYS A 103 -8.33 5.66 11.54
CA LYS A 103 -8.36 5.19 12.93
C LYS A 103 -8.52 3.69 12.98
N ASP A 104 -7.72 3.07 13.86
CA ASP A 104 -7.75 1.64 14.13
C ASP A 104 -7.23 0.73 13.01
N TYR A 105 -6.74 1.27 11.88
CA TYR A 105 -6.12 0.46 10.84
C TYR A 105 -4.91 -0.32 11.40
N MET A 106 -4.76 -1.58 11.01
CA MET A 106 -3.79 -2.47 11.65
C MET A 106 -2.38 -2.34 11.09
N CYS A 107 -2.21 -2.34 9.76
CA CYS A 107 -0.91 -2.21 9.10
C CYS A 107 -0.46 -0.73 9.06
N ASP A 108 -0.24 -0.13 10.23
CA ASP A 108 0.08 1.29 10.38
C ASP A 108 1.56 1.56 10.72
N ARG A 109 2.41 0.51 10.64
CA ARG A 109 3.86 0.58 10.88
C ARG A 109 4.61 -0.25 9.85
N THR A 110 5.70 0.31 9.33
CA THR A 110 6.52 -0.40 8.34
C THR A 110 7.11 -1.69 8.87
N ALA A 111 7.57 -1.70 10.13
CA ALA A 111 8.10 -2.91 10.75
C ALA A 111 7.08 -4.05 10.82
N TRP A 112 5.81 -3.75 11.17
CA TRP A 112 4.74 -4.74 11.19
C TRP A 112 4.47 -5.31 9.78
N GLY A 113 4.43 -4.45 8.78
CA GLY A 113 4.23 -4.88 7.39
C GLY A 113 5.40 -5.72 6.87
N ALA A 114 6.64 -5.37 7.22
CA ALA A 114 7.84 -6.12 6.85
C ALA A 114 7.86 -7.52 7.48
N GLU A 115 7.50 -7.63 8.77
CA GLU A 115 7.36 -8.91 9.46
C GLU A 115 6.28 -9.79 8.81
N LEU A 116 5.16 -9.19 8.40
CA LEU A 116 4.13 -9.92 7.63
C LEU A 116 4.68 -10.42 6.29
N CYS A 117 5.51 -9.65 5.57
CA CYS A 117 6.17 -10.10 4.34
C CYS A 117 7.07 -11.32 4.61
N GLU A 118 7.87 -11.29 5.68
CA GLU A 118 8.71 -12.42 6.09
C GLU A 118 7.88 -13.65 6.46
N MET A 119 6.80 -13.45 7.21
CA MET A 119 5.90 -14.53 7.60
C MET A 119 5.22 -15.18 6.40
N ILE A 120 4.83 -14.42 5.38
CA ILE A 120 4.23 -14.94 4.14
C ILE A 120 5.28 -15.66 3.28
N GLY A 121 6.49 -15.12 3.16
CA GLY A 121 7.63 -15.77 2.52
C GLY A 121 7.53 -15.86 1.00
N SER A 122 6.77 -14.98 0.33
CA SER A 122 6.63 -14.92 -1.12
C SER A 122 7.06 -13.57 -1.68
N ASP A 123 7.82 -13.57 -2.77
CA ASP A 123 8.18 -12.35 -3.49
C ASP A 123 6.99 -11.67 -4.16
N ARG A 124 5.82 -12.31 -4.17
CA ARG A 124 4.57 -11.75 -4.70
C ARG A 124 3.68 -11.11 -3.63
N PHE A 125 4.19 -10.99 -2.39
CA PHE A 125 3.58 -10.15 -1.37
C PHE A 125 4.58 -9.10 -0.92
N LYS A 126 4.23 -7.83 -1.06
CA LYS A 126 5.07 -6.66 -0.74
C LYS A 126 4.23 -5.57 -0.09
N LEU A 127 4.87 -4.45 0.23
CA LEU A 127 4.24 -3.27 0.80
C LEU A 127 4.10 -2.16 -0.25
N LEU A 128 3.03 -1.42 -0.14
CA LEU A 128 2.91 -0.07 -0.67
C LEU A 128 3.30 0.88 0.46
N TYR A 129 4.42 1.58 0.27
CA TYR A 129 4.91 2.59 1.20
C TYR A 129 4.33 3.96 0.82
N ASP A 130 3.26 4.36 1.50
CA ASP A 130 2.72 5.71 1.36
C ASP A 130 3.53 6.68 2.24
N ILE A 131 4.30 7.55 1.60
CA ILE A 131 5.21 8.51 2.25
C ILE A 131 4.44 9.46 3.15
N TYR A 132 3.24 9.92 2.73
CA TYR A 132 2.39 10.76 3.56
C TYR A 132 1.97 10.06 4.84
N HIS A 133 1.49 8.81 4.73
CA HIS A 133 1.04 8.06 5.87
C HIS A 133 2.18 7.72 6.83
N MET A 134 3.32 7.32 6.32
CA MET A 134 4.45 6.90 7.16
C MET A 134 5.18 8.09 7.78
N GLN A 135 5.21 9.27 7.15
CA GLN A 135 5.68 10.48 7.83
C GLN A 135 4.86 10.77 9.09
N ILE A 136 3.53 10.69 9.01
CA ILE A 136 2.64 10.92 10.17
C ILE A 136 2.85 9.88 11.25
N MET A 137 3.05 8.61 10.88
CA MET A 137 3.17 7.51 11.83
C MET A 137 4.56 7.38 12.46
N GLU A 138 5.60 7.45 11.65
CA GLU A 138 6.95 7.04 12.03
C GLU A 138 7.99 8.16 11.86
N GLY A 139 7.85 9.00 10.83
CA GLY A 139 8.92 9.89 10.41
C GLY A 139 10.13 9.12 9.84
N ASP A 140 11.31 9.73 9.85
CA ASP A 140 12.59 9.12 9.40
C ASP A 140 12.47 8.31 8.09
N VAL A 141 11.74 8.88 7.13
CA VAL A 141 11.29 8.23 5.90
C VAL A 141 12.46 7.62 5.11
N ILE A 142 13.56 8.37 4.96
CA ILE A 142 14.72 7.90 4.16
C ILE A 142 15.40 6.69 4.79
N ALA A 143 15.61 6.70 6.11
CA ALA A 143 16.19 5.56 6.81
C ALA A 143 15.29 4.33 6.75
N THR A 144 13.97 4.52 6.91
CA THR A 144 12.96 3.47 6.81
C THR A 144 12.94 2.85 5.41
N ILE A 145 12.92 3.67 4.35
CA ILE A 145 13.00 3.19 2.96
C ILE A 145 14.26 2.36 2.74
N ASN A 146 15.43 2.86 3.13
CA ASN A 146 16.70 2.14 2.98
C ASN A 146 16.69 0.79 3.70
N LYS A 147 16.08 0.72 4.89
CA LYS A 147 16.01 -0.51 5.70
C LYS A 147 15.08 -1.56 5.09
N TYR A 148 13.94 -1.15 4.56
CA TYR A 148 12.86 -2.06 4.15
C TYR A 148 12.63 -2.13 2.64
N GLN A 149 13.53 -1.58 1.83
CA GLN A 149 13.38 -1.46 0.38
C GLN A 149 13.08 -2.80 -0.33
N SER A 150 13.57 -3.92 0.17
CA SER A 150 13.32 -5.25 -0.40
C SER A 150 11.87 -5.73 -0.22
N GLN A 151 11.17 -5.19 0.77
CA GLN A 151 9.75 -5.47 1.02
C GLN A 151 8.79 -4.48 0.34
N ILE A 152 9.30 -3.42 -0.31
CA ILE A 152 8.47 -2.38 -0.92
C ILE A 152 8.38 -2.57 -2.43
N SER A 153 7.16 -2.64 -2.97
CA SER A 153 6.89 -2.76 -4.41
C SER A 153 6.26 -1.52 -5.04
N HIS A 154 5.78 -0.58 -4.23
CA HIS A 154 5.14 0.64 -4.72
C HIS A 154 5.25 1.77 -3.71
N TYR A 155 5.24 3.03 -4.19
CA TYR A 155 5.28 4.23 -3.35
C TYR A 155 4.15 5.17 -3.72
N HIS A 156 3.55 5.81 -2.69
CA HIS A 156 2.65 6.94 -2.84
C HIS A 156 3.23 8.21 -2.23
N THR A 157 2.82 9.37 -2.76
CA THR A 157 3.23 10.70 -2.30
C THR A 157 2.05 11.52 -1.81
N GLY A 158 2.30 12.43 -0.86
CA GLY A 158 1.34 13.43 -0.41
C GLY A 158 2.02 14.42 0.54
N GLY A 159 1.62 15.67 0.49
CA GLY A 159 2.17 16.72 1.37
C GLY A 159 1.72 16.55 2.82
N VAL A 160 2.64 16.66 3.77
CA VAL A 160 2.35 16.63 5.22
C VAL A 160 2.56 18.03 5.80
N PRO A 161 1.56 18.55 6.54
CA PRO A 161 0.25 17.99 6.84
C PRO A 161 -0.76 18.12 5.69
N GLY A 162 -1.85 17.34 5.76
CA GLY A 162 -3.07 17.57 5.01
C GLY A 162 -3.24 16.82 3.70
N ARG A 163 -2.23 16.03 3.24
CA ARG A 163 -2.24 15.24 2.01
C ARG A 163 -2.45 16.07 0.73
N ASN A 164 -1.94 17.31 0.75
CA ASN A 164 -2.06 18.24 -0.38
C ASN A 164 -0.81 18.23 -1.26
N GLU A 165 -0.57 19.31 -2.01
CA GLU A 165 0.61 19.49 -2.86
C GLU A 165 1.91 19.15 -2.12
N ILE A 166 2.91 18.64 -2.86
CA ILE A 166 4.21 18.25 -2.32
C ILE A 166 5.30 19.33 -2.53
N ASP A 167 4.88 20.58 -2.66
CA ASP A 167 5.73 21.76 -2.83
C ASP A 167 6.37 22.23 -1.51
N ASP A 168 6.80 23.48 -1.44
CA ASP A 168 7.47 24.11 -0.29
C ASP A 168 6.51 24.48 0.87
N THR A 169 5.22 24.23 0.73
CA THR A 169 4.22 24.48 1.78
C THR A 169 4.01 23.30 2.76
N GLN A 170 4.82 22.24 2.63
CA GLN A 170 4.75 21.03 3.45
C GLN A 170 6.15 20.62 3.97
N GLU A 171 6.23 19.64 4.87
CA GLU A 171 7.44 19.38 5.67
C GLU A 171 8.41 18.36 5.06
N LEU A 172 8.04 17.60 4.01
CA LEU A 172 8.87 16.54 3.42
C LEU A 172 9.81 17.08 2.33
N ASN A 173 11.06 16.64 2.37
CA ASN A 173 12.03 16.92 1.31
C ASN A 173 11.92 15.87 0.20
N TYR A 174 10.92 15.99 -0.68
CA TYR A 174 10.68 15.02 -1.75
C TYR A 174 11.88 14.77 -2.68
N PRO A 175 12.65 15.78 -3.12
CA PRO A 175 13.86 15.52 -3.93
C PRO A 175 14.87 14.60 -3.23
N ALA A 176 15.07 14.75 -1.92
CA ALA A 176 15.96 13.88 -1.16
C ALA A 176 15.40 12.46 -1.02
N ILE A 177 14.08 12.32 -0.79
CA ILE A 177 13.39 11.03 -0.71
C ILE A 177 13.46 10.31 -2.05
N MET A 178 13.20 10.97 -3.18
CA MET A 178 13.29 10.37 -4.51
C MET A 178 14.70 9.89 -4.83
N LYS A 179 15.73 10.65 -4.50
CA LYS A 179 17.13 10.22 -4.63
C LYS A 179 17.46 9.01 -3.76
N ALA A 180 16.88 8.92 -2.57
CA ALA A 180 17.04 7.74 -1.72
C ALA A 180 16.37 6.51 -2.36
N ILE A 181 15.14 6.62 -2.85
CA ILE A 181 14.45 5.55 -3.58
C ILE A 181 15.27 5.11 -4.81
N GLN A 182 15.74 6.06 -5.61
CA GLN A 182 16.57 5.76 -6.79
C GLN A 182 17.83 4.97 -6.43
N LYS A 183 18.52 5.34 -5.34
CA LYS A 183 19.74 4.67 -4.86
C LYS A 183 19.49 3.23 -4.42
N THR A 184 18.30 2.84 -4.03
CA THR A 184 17.96 1.43 -3.70
C THR A 184 17.96 0.53 -4.92
N GLY A 185 18.00 1.08 -6.13
CA GLY A 185 17.86 0.35 -7.38
C GLY A 185 16.40 0.04 -7.75
N TYR A 186 15.42 0.62 -7.06
CA TYR A 186 14.00 0.46 -7.34
C TYR A 186 13.67 0.80 -8.81
N LYS A 187 12.86 -0.04 -9.46
CA LYS A 187 12.48 0.08 -10.89
C LYS A 187 10.98 0.25 -11.11
N GLY A 188 10.20 0.27 -10.03
CA GLY A 188 8.75 0.46 -10.10
C GLY A 188 8.35 1.94 -10.22
N TYR A 189 7.13 2.23 -9.85
CA TYR A 189 6.54 3.57 -9.95
C TYR A 189 6.40 4.22 -8.57
N VAL A 190 6.55 5.54 -8.55
CA VAL A 190 6.14 6.41 -7.44
C VAL A 190 4.92 7.18 -7.91
N ALA A 191 3.76 6.90 -7.35
CA ALA A 191 2.50 7.46 -7.78
C ALA A 191 2.10 8.68 -6.94
N GLN A 192 1.57 9.70 -7.61
CA GLN A 192 1.04 10.89 -6.95
C GLN A 192 -0.35 10.59 -6.38
N GLU A 193 -0.52 10.72 -5.06
CA GLU A 193 -1.78 10.48 -4.37
C GLU A 193 -2.22 11.64 -3.48
N PHE A 194 -1.60 12.80 -3.64
CA PHE A 194 -2.02 14.00 -2.92
C PHE A 194 -3.36 14.56 -3.44
N ILE A 195 -4.03 15.34 -2.61
CA ILE A 195 -5.30 15.98 -2.90
C ILE A 195 -5.03 17.46 -3.19
N PRO A 196 -5.01 17.90 -4.46
CA PRO A 196 -4.70 19.27 -4.81
C PRO A 196 -5.69 20.26 -4.22
N LYS A 197 -5.19 21.31 -3.54
CA LYS A 197 -5.98 22.44 -3.05
C LYS A 197 -6.12 23.56 -4.06
N ARG A 198 -5.10 23.74 -4.91
CA ARG A 198 -5.12 24.82 -5.91
C ARG A 198 -6.27 24.62 -6.89
N GLU A 199 -6.73 25.73 -7.48
CA GLU A 199 -7.79 25.72 -8.49
C GLU A 199 -7.36 24.88 -9.72
N ASP A 200 -6.17 25.12 -10.24
CA ASP A 200 -5.57 24.33 -11.33
C ASP A 200 -4.94 23.04 -10.78
N LYS A 201 -5.76 21.99 -10.75
CA LYS A 201 -5.37 20.65 -10.29
C LYS A 201 -4.30 20.00 -11.16
N LEU A 202 -4.33 20.29 -12.48
CA LEU A 202 -3.34 19.75 -13.42
C LEU A 202 -1.98 20.40 -13.26
N ALA A 203 -1.92 21.71 -12.98
CA ALA A 203 -0.68 22.38 -12.63
C ALA A 203 -0.07 21.84 -11.35
N SER A 204 -0.89 21.56 -10.32
CA SER A 204 -0.43 20.88 -9.09
C SER A 204 0.17 19.50 -9.38
N LEU A 205 -0.52 18.70 -10.19
CA LEU A 205 -0.03 17.36 -10.58
C LEU A 205 1.28 17.44 -11.36
N LYS A 206 1.38 18.35 -12.33
CA LYS A 206 2.59 18.57 -13.12
C LYS A 206 3.78 18.95 -12.22
N GLN A 207 3.58 19.89 -11.31
CA GLN A 207 4.60 20.29 -10.33
C GLN A 207 5.03 19.10 -9.46
N GLY A 208 4.08 18.28 -8.97
CA GLY A 208 4.39 17.09 -8.18
C GLY A 208 5.25 16.09 -8.95
N VAL A 209 4.96 15.87 -10.24
CA VAL A 209 5.78 15.03 -11.11
C VAL A 209 7.18 15.60 -11.31
N GLU A 210 7.31 16.91 -11.55
CA GLU A 210 8.60 17.60 -11.71
C GLU A 210 9.46 17.48 -10.43
N ILE A 211 8.89 17.70 -9.26
CA ILE A 211 9.57 17.54 -7.94
C ILE A 211 10.07 16.11 -7.73
N CYS A 212 9.32 15.11 -8.17
CA CYS A 212 9.67 13.70 -8.03
C CYS A 212 10.60 13.17 -9.14
N THR A 213 10.94 13.97 -10.13
CA THR A 213 11.86 13.57 -11.21
C THR A 213 13.31 13.90 -10.81
N VAL A 214 14.15 12.88 -10.62
CA VAL A 214 15.54 12.99 -10.14
C VAL A 214 16.50 12.16 -11.00
#